data_c9c7e21910b6f8b8105342b226725c9b
#
_entry.id   c9c7e21910b6f8b8105342b226725c9b
#
_cell.length_a   1.000
_cell.length_b   1.000
_cell.length_c   1.000
_cell.angle_alpha   90.00
_cell.angle_beta   90.00
_cell.angle_gamma   90.00
#
_symmetry.space_group_name_H-M   'P 1'
#
loop_
_entity.id
_entity.type
_entity.pdbx_description
1 polymer ?
#
loop_
_entity_poly.entity_id
_entity_poly.type
_entity_poly.pdbx_seq_one_letter_code
_entity_poly.pdbx_strand_id
1 'polypeptide(L)'
;MNAFISVLKEWQTFAGGLLTLAGGGFIWHQTRTNIRLSVNQRKAQFDAALATLPLTIDGIVDWADSTARKICDIHAACNSASSVPRDARRVSWDTLPNQHIEELRKSIEFSDSSEFRSYCSNLFSKLQVCRARLKSIDPASRKNRVMIRTDLEVYLFDIIEIRMLAEHMLGFARREEVTFNPKPDWDRLTTQMLILGLDDSEFPWLAALITAAIEKQRDG
;
A
#
# COMPACT_ATOMS: atom_id res chain seq x y z
N MET A 1 -49.23 22.28 -56.99
CA MET A 1 -47.79 21.86 -56.83
C MET A 1 -47.24 22.26 -55.49
N ASN A 2 -47.58 23.43 -54.91
CA ASN A 2 -47.04 23.87 -53.62
C ASN A 2 -47.49 23.06 -52.37
N ALA A 3 -48.73 22.53 -52.36
CA ALA A 3 -49.21 21.75 -51.24
C ALA A 3 -48.52 20.39 -51.08
N PHE A 4 -48.10 19.74 -52.18
CA PHE A 4 -47.36 18.49 -52.14
C PHE A 4 -45.96 18.65 -51.62
N ILE A 5 -45.30 19.77 -51.90
CA ILE A 5 -43.95 20.09 -51.41
C ILE A 5 -43.97 20.40 -49.91
N SER A 6 -45.01 21.02 -49.37
CA SER A 6 -45.15 21.27 -47.92
C SER A 6 -45.32 19.97 -47.13
N VAL A 7 -46.13 19.06 -47.61
CA VAL A 7 -46.35 17.75 -47.00
C VAL A 7 -45.05 16.92 -46.99
N LEU A 8 -44.28 16.91 -48.07
CA LEU A 8 -42.98 16.24 -48.13
C LEU A 8 -41.97 16.81 -47.15
N LYS A 9 -41.92 18.11 -46.95
CA LYS A 9 -41.04 18.77 -45.95
C LYS A 9 -41.43 18.41 -44.50
N GLU A 10 -42.72 18.35 -44.20
CA GLU A 10 -43.19 17.95 -42.86
C GLU A 10 -42.86 16.50 -42.57
N TRP A 11 -43.01 15.60 -43.56
CA TRP A 11 -42.60 14.19 -43.42
C TRP A 11 -41.08 14.02 -43.25
N GLN A 12 -40.23 14.80 -43.92
CA GLN A 12 -38.79 14.79 -43.73
C GLN A 12 -38.41 15.24 -42.34
N THR A 13 -39.06 16.27 -41.80
CA THR A 13 -38.81 16.75 -40.45
C THR A 13 -39.22 15.73 -39.39
N PHE A 14 -40.39 15.09 -39.59
CA PHE A 14 -40.87 14.03 -38.70
C PHE A 14 -39.98 12.77 -38.75
N ALA A 15 -39.58 12.32 -39.91
CA ALA A 15 -38.67 11.19 -40.08
C ALA A 15 -37.28 11.48 -39.48
N GLY A 16 -36.76 12.71 -39.67
CA GLY A 16 -35.51 13.17 -39.04
C GLY A 16 -35.60 13.19 -37.53
N GLY A 17 -36.72 13.64 -36.96
CA GLY A 17 -36.97 13.62 -35.51
C GLY A 17 -36.99 12.18 -34.94
N LEU A 18 -37.67 11.26 -35.61
CA LEU A 18 -37.71 9.84 -35.22
C LEU A 18 -36.35 9.18 -35.28
N LEU A 19 -35.55 9.42 -36.31
CA LEU A 19 -34.19 8.92 -36.45
C LEU A 19 -33.28 9.46 -35.35
N THR A 20 -33.43 10.72 -34.98
CA THR A 20 -32.67 11.35 -33.91
C THR A 20 -33.02 10.73 -32.55
N LEU A 21 -34.28 10.49 -32.27
CA LEU A 21 -34.73 9.82 -31.04
C LEU A 21 -34.27 8.36 -30.98
N ALA A 22 -34.34 7.62 -32.07
CA ALA A 22 -33.85 6.24 -32.15
C ALA A 22 -32.34 6.21 -31.97
N GLY A 23 -31.59 7.11 -32.61
CA GLY A 23 -30.14 7.24 -32.43
C GLY A 23 -29.74 7.60 -31.00
N GLY A 24 -30.45 8.57 -30.39
CA GLY A 24 -30.25 8.95 -28.98
C GLY A 24 -30.53 7.79 -28.01
N GLY A 25 -31.61 7.04 -28.24
CA GLY A 25 -31.96 5.85 -27.46
C GLY A 25 -30.90 4.74 -27.58
N PHE A 26 -30.36 4.51 -28.77
CA PHE A 26 -29.30 3.54 -29.01
C PHE A 26 -28.00 3.93 -28.32
N ILE A 27 -27.57 5.20 -28.44
CA ILE A 27 -26.38 5.71 -27.77
C ILE A 27 -26.53 5.59 -26.25
N TRP A 28 -27.68 5.97 -25.70
CA TRP A 28 -27.94 5.83 -24.26
C TRP A 28 -27.87 4.38 -23.79
N HIS A 29 -28.47 3.44 -24.51
CA HIS A 29 -28.42 2.01 -24.21
C HIS A 29 -26.97 1.48 -24.28
N GLN A 30 -26.22 1.84 -25.31
CA GLN A 30 -24.82 1.45 -25.48
C GLN A 30 -23.95 2.03 -24.36
N THR A 31 -24.13 3.30 -24.00
CA THR A 31 -23.39 3.92 -22.89
C THR A 31 -23.68 3.22 -21.58
N ARG A 32 -24.95 2.91 -21.29
CA ARG A 32 -25.35 2.18 -20.07
C ARG A 32 -24.74 0.77 -20.02
N THR A 33 -24.69 0.07 -21.14
CA THR A 33 -24.08 -1.26 -21.26
C THR A 33 -22.56 -1.19 -21.06
N ASN A 34 -21.89 -0.21 -21.67
CA ASN A 34 -20.46 0.01 -21.51
C ASN A 34 -20.08 0.34 -20.06
N ILE A 35 -20.87 1.18 -19.39
CA ILE A 35 -20.67 1.48 -17.96
C ILE A 35 -20.79 0.21 -17.11
N ARG A 36 -21.81 -0.61 -17.34
CA ARG A 36 -21.99 -1.87 -16.61
C ARG A 36 -20.82 -2.83 -16.86
N LEU A 37 -20.37 -2.96 -18.10
CA LEU A 37 -19.23 -3.81 -18.45
C LEU A 37 -17.94 -3.30 -17.77
N SER A 38 -17.68 -2.01 -17.77
CA SER A 38 -16.51 -1.42 -17.13
C SER A 38 -16.51 -1.62 -15.60
N VAL A 39 -17.67 -1.48 -14.95
CA VAL A 39 -17.83 -1.76 -13.51
C VAL A 39 -17.58 -3.24 -13.21
N ASN A 40 -18.16 -4.16 -14.01
CA ASN A 40 -17.95 -5.57 -13.82
C ASN A 40 -16.49 -5.99 -14.06
N GLN A 41 -15.84 -5.42 -15.06
CA GLN A 41 -14.42 -5.67 -15.33
C GLN A 41 -13.55 -5.19 -14.17
N ARG A 42 -13.80 -3.97 -13.65
CA ARG A 42 -13.08 -3.42 -12.50
C ARG A 42 -13.25 -4.30 -11.27
N LYS A 43 -14.47 -4.76 -10.99
CA LYS A 43 -14.74 -5.67 -9.89
C LYS A 43 -13.98 -7.00 -10.05
N ALA A 44 -14.01 -7.60 -11.25
CA ALA A 44 -13.27 -8.83 -11.51
C ALA A 44 -11.75 -8.65 -11.33
N GLN A 45 -11.21 -7.50 -11.74
CA GLN A 45 -9.79 -7.16 -11.55
C GLN A 45 -9.45 -6.98 -10.07
N PHE A 46 -10.33 -6.34 -9.28
CA PHE A 46 -10.15 -6.22 -7.84
C PHE A 46 -10.22 -7.58 -7.15
N ASP A 47 -11.19 -8.43 -7.51
CA ASP A 47 -11.31 -9.79 -6.97
C ASP A 47 -10.06 -10.64 -7.28
N ALA A 48 -9.48 -10.48 -8.46
CA ALA A 48 -8.23 -11.14 -8.84
C ALA A 48 -7.04 -10.60 -8.02
N ALA A 49 -6.92 -9.27 -7.86
CA ALA A 49 -5.90 -8.65 -7.02
C ALA A 49 -6.04 -9.08 -5.55
N LEU A 50 -7.26 -9.15 -5.04
CA LEU A 50 -7.54 -9.60 -3.67
C LEU A 50 -7.16 -11.08 -3.45
N ALA A 51 -7.29 -11.93 -4.48
CA ALA A 51 -6.89 -13.33 -4.37
C ALA A 51 -5.37 -13.53 -4.24
N THR A 52 -4.56 -12.61 -4.77
CA THR A 52 -3.08 -12.64 -4.66
C THR A 52 -2.56 -11.83 -3.47
N LEU A 53 -3.40 -11.01 -2.87
CA LEU A 53 -3.01 -10.10 -1.79
C LEU A 53 -2.44 -10.81 -0.54
N PRO A 54 -2.95 -11.98 -0.08
CA PRO A 54 -2.35 -12.69 1.04
C PRO A 54 -0.89 -13.06 0.81
N LEU A 55 -0.54 -13.56 -0.38
CA LEU A 55 0.85 -13.88 -0.74
C LEU A 55 1.73 -12.62 -0.81
N THR A 56 1.14 -11.52 -1.24
CA THR A 56 1.83 -10.22 -1.25
C THR A 56 2.14 -9.73 0.15
N ILE A 57 1.18 -9.87 1.07
CA ILE A 57 1.35 -9.51 2.48
C ILE A 57 2.41 -10.40 3.13
N ASP A 58 2.33 -11.72 2.95
CA ASP A 58 3.32 -12.66 3.46
C ASP A 58 4.73 -12.29 2.96
N GLY A 59 4.89 -11.96 1.66
CA GLY A 59 6.18 -11.51 1.11
C GLY A 59 6.67 -10.17 1.69
N ILE A 60 5.77 -9.25 2.06
CA ILE A 60 6.13 -8.01 2.74
C ILE A 60 6.58 -8.29 4.18
N VAL A 61 5.89 -9.20 4.90
CA VAL A 61 6.23 -9.61 6.26
C VAL A 61 7.59 -10.32 6.28
N ASP A 62 7.82 -11.27 5.39
CA ASP A 62 9.11 -11.99 5.28
C ASP A 62 10.26 -11.02 4.99
N TRP A 63 10.05 -10.07 4.09
CA TRP A 63 11.03 -9.02 3.80
C TRP A 63 11.29 -8.14 5.04
N ALA A 64 10.25 -7.77 5.77
CA ALA A 64 10.38 -7.00 7.01
C ALA A 64 11.17 -7.74 8.07
N ASP A 65 10.87 -9.02 8.30
CA ASP A 65 11.55 -9.88 9.27
C ASP A 65 13.05 -10.07 8.92
N SER A 66 13.36 -10.33 7.64
CA SER A 66 14.74 -10.42 7.19
C SER A 66 15.49 -9.10 7.34
N THR A 67 14.83 -7.99 7.03
CA THR A 67 15.44 -6.65 7.14
C THR A 67 15.67 -6.27 8.60
N ALA A 68 14.71 -6.56 9.50
CA ALA A 68 14.85 -6.32 10.93
C ALA A 68 16.07 -7.05 11.51
N ARG A 69 16.22 -8.35 11.19
CA ARG A 69 17.39 -9.16 11.64
C ARG A 69 18.71 -8.52 11.21
N LYS A 70 18.82 -8.10 9.95
CA LYS A 70 20.03 -7.44 9.45
C LYS A 70 20.33 -6.12 10.17
N ILE A 71 19.30 -5.34 10.52
CA ILE A 71 19.47 -4.12 11.31
C ILE A 71 19.93 -4.46 12.73
N CYS A 72 19.37 -5.51 13.35
CA CYS A 72 19.80 -5.99 14.66
C CYS A 72 21.27 -6.45 14.66
N ASP A 73 21.72 -7.15 13.61
CA ASP A 73 23.13 -7.56 13.47
C ASP A 73 24.05 -6.31 13.41
N ILE A 74 23.65 -5.28 12.66
CA ILE A 74 24.39 -4.01 12.60
C ILE A 74 24.38 -3.32 13.98
N HIS A 75 23.23 -3.32 14.66
CA HIS A 75 23.07 -2.73 15.98
C HIS A 75 23.94 -3.42 17.03
N ALA A 76 23.98 -4.77 17.02
CA ALA A 76 24.82 -5.56 17.90
C ALA A 76 26.32 -5.33 17.65
N ALA A 77 26.73 -5.04 16.42
CA ALA A 77 28.10 -4.68 16.09
C ALA A 77 28.51 -3.27 16.58
N CYS A 78 27.52 -2.45 17.01
CA CYS A 78 27.76 -1.16 17.64
C CYS A 78 28.13 -1.39 19.10
N ASN A 79 29.38 -1.72 19.40
CA ASN A 79 29.90 -1.70 20.79
C ASN A 79 29.57 -0.36 21.45
N SER A 80 29.92 -0.13 22.68
CA SER A 80 29.69 1.10 23.47
C SER A 80 29.92 2.45 22.73
N ALA A 81 30.40 2.43 21.48
CA ALA A 81 30.53 3.60 20.62
C ALA A 81 29.18 4.01 20.05
N SER A 82 28.80 5.27 20.20
CA SER A 82 27.56 5.83 19.67
C SER A 82 27.44 5.82 18.14
N SER A 83 28.52 5.49 17.40
CA SER A 83 28.56 5.44 15.94
C SER A 83 28.65 4.02 15.40
N VAL A 84 27.91 3.77 14.34
CA VAL A 84 27.88 2.47 13.64
C VAL A 84 29.16 2.28 12.83
N PRO A 85 29.93 1.18 13.05
CA PRO A 85 31.14 0.88 12.29
C PRO A 85 30.85 0.79 10.78
N ARG A 86 31.77 1.29 9.95
CA ARG A 86 31.59 1.26 8.49
C ARG A 86 31.46 -0.15 7.93
N ASP A 87 32.23 -1.10 8.46
CA ASP A 87 32.23 -2.48 7.98
C ASP A 87 30.94 -3.20 8.35
N ALA A 88 30.34 -2.93 9.51
CA ALA A 88 29.05 -3.45 9.90
C ALA A 88 27.91 -2.98 8.97
N ARG A 89 28.07 -1.85 8.27
CA ARG A 89 27.06 -1.30 7.34
C ARG A 89 27.13 -1.88 5.92
N ARG A 90 28.12 -2.70 5.60
CA ARG A 90 28.27 -3.37 4.29
C ARG A 90 27.39 -4.62 4.23
N VAL A 91 26.08 -4.40 4.25
CA VAL A 91 25.09 -5.46 4.23
C VAL A 91 24.36 -5.46 2.88
N SER A 92 24.21 -6.66 2.31
CA SER A 92 23.32 -6.83 1.16
C SER A 92 21.87 -6.83 1.65
N TRP A 93 21.12 -5.78 1.27
CA TRP A 93 19.69 -5.66 1.58
C TRP A 93 18.88 -6.53 0.65
N ASP A 94 17.95 -7.30 1.21
CA ASP A 94 16.98 -8.01 0.40
C ASP A 94 16.07 -7.00 -0.30
N THR A 95 15.86 -7.22 -1.58
CA THR A 95 14.91 -6.40 -2.33
C THR A 95 13.54 -7.05 -2.24
N LEU A 96 12.55 -6.30 -1.76
CA LEU A 96 11.16 -6.74 -1.90
C LEU A 96 10.89 -6.98 -3.39
N PRO A 97 10.46 -8.21 -3.80
CA PRO A 97 10.21 -8.52 -5.19
C PRO A 97 9.23 -7.53 -5.83
N ASN A 98 9.53 -7.10 -7.05
CA ASN A 98 8.68 -6.13 -7.77
C ASN A 98 7.24 -6.64 -7.93
N GLN A 99 7.05 -7.95 -7.97
CA GLN A 99 5.73 -8.57 -8.03
C GLN A 99 4.84 -8.11 -6.87
N HIS A 100 5.31 -8.11 -5.62
CA HIS A 100 4.53 -7.67 -4.47
C HIS A 100 4.17 -6.18 -4.54
N ILE A 101 5.08 -5.37 -5.06
CA ILE A 101 4.83 -3.94 -5.29
C ILE A 101 3.72 -3.74 -6.33
N GLU A 102 3.76 -4.48 -7.44
CA GLU A 102 2.76 -4.38 -8.50
C GLU A 102 1.38 -4.92 -8.06
N GLU A 103 1.33 -6.01 -7.28
CA GLU A 103 0.06 -6.53 -6.76
C GLU A 103 -0.57 -5.57 -5.75
N LEU A 104 0.23 -4.96 -4.86
CA LEU A 104 -0.26 -3.92 -3.95
C LEU A 104 -0.79 -2.71 -4.74
N ARG A 105 -0.10 -2.30 -5.82
CA ARG A 105 -0.54 -1.22 -6.69
C ARG A 105 -1.85 -1.53 -7.39
N LYS A 106 -2.03 -2.76 -7.91
CA LYS A 106 -3.30 -3.21 -8.52
C LYS A 106 -4.45 -3.17 -7.49
N SER A 107 -4.18 -3.58 -6.25
CA SER A 107 -5.16 -3.51 -5.17
C SER A 107 -5.63 -2.06 -4.91
N ILE A 108 -4.72 -1.08 -4.99
CA ILE A 108 -5.04 0.35 -4.89
C ILE A 108 -5.86 0.81 -6.11
N GLU A 109 -5.44 0.42 -7.31
CA GLU A 109 -6.02 0.89 -8.57
C GLU A 109 -7.47 0.41 -8.76
N PHE A 110 -7.74 -0.87 -8.45
CA PHE A 110 -9.03 -1.49 -8.76
C PHE A 110 -10.03 -1.47 -7.61
N SER A 111 -9.61 -1.19 -6.37
CA SER A 111 -10.52 -1.09 -5.24
C SER A 111 -11.53 0.05 -5.41
N ASP A 112 -12.79 -0.22 -5.06
CA ASP A 112 -13.83 0.81 -4.98
C ASP A 112 -13.87 1.47 -3.59
N SER A 113 -13.31 0.84 -2.55
CA SER A 113 -13.22 1.42 -1.22
C SER A 113 -12.13 2.49 -1.15
N SER A 114 -12.52 3.73 -0.85
CA SER A 114 -11.60 4.85 -0.62
C SER A 114 -10.72 4.62 0.60
N GLU A 115 -11.25 3.98 1.63
CA GLU A 115 -10.56 3.68 2.89
C GLU A 115 -9.47 2.64 2.66
N PHE A 116 -9.80 1.54 1.96
CA PHE A 116 -8.82 0.52 1.61
C PHE A 116 -7.71 1.08 0.71
N ARG A 117 -8.07 1.89 -0.31
CA ARG A 117 -7.09 2.56 -1.18
C ARG A 117 -6.14 3.47 -0.40
N SER A 118 -6.68 4.27 0.52
CA SER A 118 -5.89 5.17 1.36
C SER A 118 -4.93 4.39 2.24
N TYR A 119 -5.40 3.30 2.84
CA TYR A 119 -4.60 2.43 3.68
C TYR A 119 -3.44 1.78 2.91
N CYS A 120 -3.74 1.14 1.78
CA CYS A 120 -2.70 0.54 0.92
C CYS A 120 -1.70 1.59 0.41
N SER A 121 -2.16 2.80 0.07
CA SER A 121 -1.29 3.90 -0.34
C SER A 121 -0.36 4.35 0.78
N ASN A 122 -0.83 4.36 2.03
CA ASN A 122 -0.01 4.65 3.19
C ASN A 122 1.07 3.58 3.38
N LEU A 123 0.69 2.30 3.37
CA LEU A 123 1.65 1.19 3.44
C LEU A 123 2.69 1.27 2.32
N PHE A 124 2.26 1.53 1.08
CA PHE A 124 3.14 1.69 -0.06
C PHE A 124 4.15 2.84 0.13
N SER A 125 3.69 3.99 0.61
CA SER A 125 4.55 5.15 0.92
C SER A 125 5.58 4.82 1.98
N LYS A 126 5.19 4.11 3.05
CA LYS A 126 6.11 3.67 4.11
C LYS A 126 7.16 2.70 3.59
N LEU A 127 6.78 1.74 2.74
CA LEU A 127 7.71 0.84 2.06
C LEU A 127 8.74 1.61 1.23
N GLN A 128 8.32 2.63 0.49
CA GLN A 128 9.23 3.46 -0.31
C GLN A 128 10.21 4.25 0.54
N VAL A 129 9.72 4.88 1.62
CA VAL A 129 10.56 5.64 2.56
C VAL A 129 11.57 4.73 3.26
N CYS A 130 11.12 3.58 3.76
CA CYS A 130 11.98 2.60 4.42
C CYS A 130 13.08 2.11 3.46
N ARG A 131 12.75 1.72 2.22
CA ARG A 131 13.75 1.33 1.21
C ARG A 131 14.77 2.43 0.92
N ALA A 132 14.34 3.69 0.87
CA ALA A 132 15.26 4.82 0.68
C ALA A 132 16.20 5.00 1.88
N ARG A 133 15.70 4.82 3.11
CA ARG A 133 16.49 4.86 4.34
C ARG A 133 17.49 3.71 4.40
N LEU A 134 17.09 2.47 4.11
CA LEU A 134 17.98 1.30 4.07
C LEU A 134 19.14 1.49 3.08
N LYS A 135 18.88 2.04 1.89
CA LYS A 135 19.95 2.41 0.94
C LYS A 135 20.93 3.43 1.51
N SER A 136 20.51 4.26 2.47
CA SER A 136 21.40 5.24 3.10
C SER A 136 22.33 4.64 4.15
N ILE A 137 22.07 3.40 4.60
CA ILE A 137 22.93 2.67 5.53
C ILE A 137 24.26 2.29 4.84
N ASP A 138 24.20 1.91 3.55
CA ASP A 138 25.38 1.53 2.79
C ASP A 138 26.38 2.72 2.73
N PRO A 139 27.63 2.51 3.24
CA PRO A 139 28.64 3.54 3.22
C PRO A 139 29.07 4.00 1.81
N ALA A 140 28.79 3.18 0.78
CA ALA A 140 29.06 3.54 -0.62
C ALA A 140 28.07 4.58 -1.14
N SER A 141 26.84 4.65 -0.60
CA SER A 141 25.80 5.57 -1.06
C SER A 141 25.98 7.01 -0.57
N ARG A 142 26.60 7.20 0.62
CA ARG A 142 26.88 8.54 1.21
C ARG A 142 28.18 8.50 2.02
N LYS A 143 29.28 8.83 1.37
CA LYS A 143 30.66 8.71 1.91
C LYS A 143 30.92 9.36 3.27
N ASN A 144 30.14 10.37 3.69
CA ASN A 144 30.46 11.17 4.89
C ASN A 144 29.37 11.20 5.97
N ARG A 145 28.32 10.36 5.88
CA ARG A 145 27.29 10.34 6.92
C ARG A 145 27.76 9.49 8.09
N VAL A 146 27.87 10.11 9.25
CA VAL A 146 27.96 9.39 10.53
C VAL A 146 26.57 8.83 10.81
N MET A 147 26.48 7.52 11.01
CA MET A 147 25.28 6.84 11.47
C MET A 147 25.42 6.53 12.94
N ILE A 148 24.43 6.84 13.72
CA ILE A 148 24.38 6.56 15.15
C ILE A 148 23.42 5.40 15.43
N ARG A 149 23.52 4.80 16.60
CA ARG A 149 22.72 3.66 17.02
C ARG A 149 21.22 3.95 16.97
N THR A 150 20.80 5.13 17.39
CA THR A 150 19.39 5.56 17.35
C THR A 150 18.82 5.67 15.93
N ASP A 151 19.65 5.93 14.90
CA ASP A 151 19.17 5.87 13.51
C ASP A 151 18.70 4.46 13.15
N LEU A 152 19.37 3.42 13.63
CA LEU A 152 19.00 2.01 13.40
C LEU A 152 17.67 1.68 14.09
N GLU A 153 17.46 2.18 15.30
CA GLU A 153 16.22 1.97 16.03
C GLU A 153 15.04 2.68 15.36
N VAL A 154 15.24 3.86 14.76
CA VAL A 154 14.23 4.51 13.91
C VAL A 154 13.90 3.65 12.68
N TYR A 155 14.90 3.00 12.08
CA TYR A 155 14.65 2.11 10.93
C TYR A 155 13.94 0.82 11.34
N LEU A 156 14.24 0.28 12.52
CA LEU A 156 13.49 -0.83 13.11
C LEU A 156 12.02 -0.44 13.35
N PHE A 157 11.77 0.76 13.86
CA PHE A 157 10.41 1.27 14.01
C PHE A 157 9.64 1.30 12.67
N ASP A 158 10.25 1.83 11.60
CA ASP A 158 9.64 1.81 10.27
C ASP A 158 9.28 0.39 9.82
N ILE A 159 10.16 -0.59 10.07
CA ILE A 159 9.94 -2.00 9.69
C ILE A 159 8.80 -2.62 10.51
N ILE A 160 8.78 -2.41 11.82
CA ILE A 160 7.73 -2.90 12.72
C ILE A 160 6.36 -2.33 12.31
N GLU A 161 6.31 -1.04 11.99
CA GLU A 161 5.10 -0.38 11.53
C GLU A 161 4.61 -0.95 10.18
N ILE A 162 5.51 -1.14 9.21
CA ILE A 162 5.19 -1.78 7.92
C ILE A 162 4.64 -3.18 8.14
N ARG A 163 5.28 -3.99 8.99
CA ARG A 163 4.87 -5.34 9.31
C ARG A 163 3.47 -5.38 9.93
N MET A 164 3.22 -4.54 10.93
CA MET A 164 1.92 -4.41 11.58
C MET A 164 0.83 -4.01 10.57
N LEU A 165 1.11 -3.00 9.74
CA LEU A 165 0.16 -2.55 8.72
C LEU A 165 -0.14 -3.63 7.68
N ALA A 166 0.86 -4.40 7.27
CA ALA A 166 0.68 -5.51 6.33
C ALA A 166 -0.18 -6.61 6.95
N GLU A 167 0.14 -7.06 8.17
CA GLU A 167 -0.63 -8.10 8.87
C GLU A 167 -2.08 -7.69 9.15
N HIS A 168 -2.34 -6.40 9.41
CA HIS A 168 -3.70 -5.90 9.63
C HIS A 168 -4.62 -6.13 8.41
N MET A 169 -4.06 -6.21 7.22
CA MET A 169 -4.83 -6.46 6.00
C MET A 169 -5.19 -7.94 5.79
N LEU A 170 -4.59 -8.89 6.54
CA LEU A 170 -4.72 -10.32 6.27
C LEU A 170 -6.16 -10.83 6.38
N GLY A 171 -6.91 -10.43 7.41
CA GLY A 171 -8.30 -10.86 7.58
C GLY A 171 -9.17 -10.50 6.38
N PHE A 172 -9.05 -9.27 5.91
CA PHE A 172 -9.74 -8.82 4.70
C PHE A 172 -9.22 -9.52 3.44
N ALA A 173 -7.90 -9.65 3.29
CA ALA A 173 -7.30 -10.28 2.12
C ALA A 173 -7.69 -11.77 2.00
N ARG A 174 -7.82 -12.48 3.12
CA ARG A 174 -8.29 -13.88 3.18
C ARG A 174 -9.81 -14.02 3.09
N ARG A 175 -10.54 -12.89 2.96
CA ARG A 175 -12.00 -12.85 2.95
C ARG A 175 -12.66 -13.37 4.24
N GLU A 176 -11.93 -13.34 5.35
CA GLU A 176 -12.45 -13.63 6.69
C GLU A 176 -13.29 -12.45 7.20
N GLU A 177 -12.99 -11.24 6.72
CA GLU A 177 -13.71 -10.01 6.97
C GLU A 177 -14.43 -9.53 5.71
N VAL A 178 -15.70 -9.19 5.82
CA VAL A 178 -16.53 -8.69 4.70
C VAL A 178 -16.17 -7.25 4.33
N THR A 179 -15.82 -6.44 5.33
CA THR A 179 -15.47 -5.03 5.19
C THR A 179 -14.09 -4.77 5.76
N PHE A 180 -13.30 -3.97 5.05
CA PHE A 180 -11.99 -3.57 5.53
C PHE A 180 -12.11 -2.56 6.68
N ASN A 181 -11.43 -2.83 7.80
CA ASN A 181 -11.28 -1.86 8.89
C ASN A 181 -10.03 -0.99 8.61
N PRO A 182 -10.17 0.33 8.37
CA PRO A 182 -9.02 1.19 8.08
C PRO A 182 -8.19 1.57 9.31
N LYS A 183 -8.66 1.24 10.51
CA LYS A 183 -8.00 1.60 11.78
C LYS A 183 -7.22 0.39 12.30
N PRO A 184 -5.87 0.37 12.14
CA PRO A 184 -5.07 -0.69 12.74
C PRO A 184 -5.05 -0.56 14.26
N ASP A 185 -4.90 -1.69 14.93
CA ASP A 185 -4.65 -1.74 16.35
C ASP A 185 -3.18 -1.41 16.64
N TRP A 186 -2.93 -0.19 17.07
CA TRP A 186 -1.57 0.31 17.33
C TRP A 186 -0.90 -0.35 18.52
N ASP A 187 -1.65 -0.93 19.47
CA ASP A 187 -1.08 -1.69 20.60
C ASP A 187 -0.32 -2.93 20.09
N ARG A 188 -0.62 -3.39 18.87
CA ARG A 188 0.12 -4.49 18.21
C ARG A 188 1.57 -4.15 17.88
N LEU A 189 1.98 -2.88 17.85
CA LEU A 189 3.40 -2.52 17.65
C LEU A 189 4.29 -3.17 18.72
N THR A 190 3.86 -3.15 19.98
CA THR A 190 4.58 -3.83 21.06
C THR A 190 4.66 -5.34 20.83
N THR A 191 3.56 -5.96 20.38
CA THR A 191 3.55 -7.38 20.03
C THR A 191 4.51 -7.70 18.87
N GLN A 192 4.55 -6.83 17.84
CA GLN A 192 5.48 -6.99 16.72
C GLN A 192 6.95 -6.90 17.15
N MET A 193 7.25 -5.97 18.05
CA MET A 193 8.58 -5.85 18.65
C MET A 193 9.00 -7.14 19.33
N LEU A 194 8.11 -7.72 20.16
CA LEU A 194 8.37 -9.01 20.85
C LEU A 194 8.52 -10.20 19.89
N ILE A 195 7.70 -10.27 18.83
CA ILE A 195 7.80 -11.33 17.79
C ILE A 195 9.18 -11.29 17.11
N LEU A 196 9.72 -10.11 16.89
CA LEU A 196 11.06 -9.92 16.32
C LEU A 196 12.19 -10.18 17.34
N GLY A 197 11.86 -10.52 18.59
CA GLY A 197 12.83 -10.78 19.66
C GLY A 197 13.56 -9.53 20.14
N LEU A 198 12.94 -8.36 19.98
CA LEU A 198 13.52 -7.09 20.41
C LEU A 198 13.10 -6.79 21.86
N ASP A 199 14.08 -6.55 22.72
CA ASP A 199 13.87 -6.23 24.12
C ASP A 199 14.00 -4.73 24.39
N ASP A 200 13.12 -4.18 25.22
CA ASP A 200 13.11 -2.76 25.59
C ASP A 200 14.45 -2.31 26.20
N SER A 201 15.14 -3.20 26.91
CA SER A 201 16.45 -2.90 27.52
C SER A 201 17.57 -2.78 26.50
N GLU A 202 17.49 -3.52 25.38
CA GLU A 202 18.46 -3.46 24.29
C GLU A 202 18.15 -2.31 23.30
N PHE A 203 16.86 -1.98 23.12
CA PHE A 203 16.36 -1.00 22.18
C PHE A 203 15.50 0.09 22.85
N PRO A 204 16.04 0.86 23.81
CA PRO A 204 15.23 1.80 24.60
C PRO A 204 14.64 2.95 23.79
N TRP A 205 15.32 3.39 22.74
CA TRP A 205 14.80 4.42 21.84
C TRP A 205 13.66 3.92 20.97
N LEU A 206 13.73 2.68 20.50
CA LEU A 206 12.66 2.01 19.78
C LEU A 206 11.42 1.86 20.66
N ALA A 207 11.57 1.41 21.90
CA ALA A 207 10.48 1.29 22.86
C ALA A 207 9.79 2.65 23.11
N ALA A 208 10.57 3.72 23.24
CA ALA A 208 10.03 5.07 23.38
C ALA A 208 9.27 5.53 22.13
N LEU A 209 9.76 5.22 20.93
CA LEU A 209 9.07 5.54 19.67
C LEU A 209 7.73 4.80 19.53
N ILE A 210 7.69 3.53 19.90
CA ILE A 210 6.47 2.71 19.90
C ILE A 210 5.45 3.30 20.87
N THR A 211 5.85 3.60 22.10
CA THR A 211 4.98 4.20 23.12
C THR A 211 4.39 5.53 22.61
N ALA A 212 5.23 6.42 22.09
CA ALA A 212 4.78 7.70 21.56
C ALA A 212 3.82 7.55 20.37
N ALA A 213 4.03 6.54 19.51
CA ALA A 213 3.13 6.26 18.39
C ALA A 213 1.76 5.77 18.85
N ILE A 214 1.71 4.90 19.85
CA ILE A 214 0.47 4.38 20.46
C ILE A 214 -0.32 5.54 21.11
N GLU A 215 0.35 6.36 21.94
CA GLU A 215 -0.27 7.50 22.61
C GLU A 215 -0.87 8.50 21.61
N LYS A 216 -0.10 8.87 20.59
CA LYS A 216 -0.56 9.78 19.53
C LYS A 216 -1.84 9.29 18.82
N GLN A 217 -2.00 7.99 18.67
CA GLN A 217 -3.18 7.41 18.01
C GLN A 217 -4.39 7.28 18.95
N ARG A 218 -4.16 7.25 20.26
CA ARG A 218 -5.25 7.26 21.26
C ARG A 218 -5.86 8.64 21.44
N ASP A 219 -5.06 9.69 21.22
CA ASP A 219 -5.46 11.09 21.41
C ASP A 219 -6.11 11.72 20.16
N GLY A 220 -6.07 11.05 18.99
CA GLY A 220 -6.61 11.53 17.71
C GLY A 220 -7.79 10.74 17.19
#